data_8c763fd7644f28b99d1cab39e15aafda
#
_entry.id   8c763fd7644f28b99d1cab39e15aafda
#
_cell.length_a   1.000
_cell.length_b   1.000
_cell.length_c   1.000
_cell.angle_alpha   90.00
_cell.angle_beta   90.00
_cell.angle_gamma   90.00
#
_symmetry.space_group_name_H-M   'P 1'
#
loop_
_entity.id
_entity.type
_entity.pdbx_description
1 polymer ?
#
loop_
_entity_poly.entity_id
_entity_poly.type
_entity_poly.pdbx_seq_one_letter_code
_entity_poly.pdbx_strand_id
1 'polypeptide(L)'
;MRLGLYEMLINAIEHGNLGISYEEKTKAQQDNSYLELIKKKMIEADAQGKRVYINSTYRGNTLRVEIRDEGKGFDFNALPDMSDPENMIASHGRGIFLCSIYFDQVVYTEPGNCVTLIKRFNSPQEPRH
;
A
#
# COMPACT_ATOMS: atom_id res chain seq x y z
N MET A 1 10.23 -2.54 -7.85
CA MET A 1 8.84 -2.18 -8.15
C MET A 1 7.84 -3.21 -7.66
N ARG A 2 8.06 -4.49 -7.98
CA ARG A 2 7.11 -5.55 -7.60
C ARG A 2 6.92 -5.66 -6.09
N LEU A 3 7.99 -5.58 -5.31
CA LEU A 3 7.89 -5.67 -3.85
C LEU A 3 7.11 -4.50 -3.27
N GLY A 4 7.33 -3.29 -3.80
CA GLY A 4 6.57 -2.11 -3.35
C GLY A 4 5.09 -2.25 -3.64
N LEU A 5 4.72 -2.71 -4.84
CA LEU A 5 3.32 -2.95 -5.18
C LEU A 5 2.70 -4.01 -4.28
N TYR A 6 3.43 -5.09 -4.02
CA TYR A 6 2.96 -6.15 -3.12
C TYR A 6 2.65 -5.60 -1.73
N GLU A 7 3.58 -4.81 -1.19
CA GLU A 7 3.39 -4.21 0.14
C GLU A 7 2.18 -3.27 0.17
N MET A 8 1.96 -2.50 -0.90
CA MET A 8 0.80 -1.60 -0.97
C MET A 8 -0.51 -2.36 -1.07
N LEU A 9 -0.52 -3.49 -1.79
CA LEU A 9 -1.70 -4.35 -1.84
C LEU A 9 -1.99 -4.99 -0.50
N ILE A 10 -0.97 -5.47 0.19
CA ILE A 10 -1.12 -6.03 1.54
C ILE A 10 -1.69 -4.96 2.48
N ASN A 11 -1.18 -3.73 2.40
CA ASN A 11 -1.70 -2.63 3.22
C ASN A 11 -3.18 -2.36 2.94
N ALA A 12 -3.56 -2.35 1.66
CA ALA A 12 -4.97 -2.13 1.30
C ALA A 12 -5.88 -3.24 1.86
N ILE A 13 -5.40 -4.47 1.84
CA ILE A 13 -6.18 -5.60 2.36
C ILE A 13 -6.19 -5.59 3.89
N GLU A 14 -5.02 -5.65 4.52
CA GLU A 14 -4.92 -5.86 5.97
C GLU A 14 -5.31 -4.61 6.75
N HIS A 15 -4.73 -3.47 6.42
CA HIS A 15 -4.98 -2.24 7.18
C HIS A 15 -6.19 -1.48 6.66
N GLY A 16 -6.49 -1.61 5.36
CA GLY A 16 -7.68 -0.99 4.78
C GLY A 16 -8.93 -1.80 5.05
N ASN A 17 -9.19 -2.78 4.21
CA ASN A 17 -10.46 -3.53 4.26
C ASN A 17 -10.67 -4.30 5.56
N LEU A 18 -9.62 -4.94 6.07
CA LEU A 18 -9.72 -5.73 7.30
C LEU A 18 -9.66 -4.85 8.55
N GLY A 19 -9.16 -3.63 8.42
CA GLY A 19 -9.11 -2.70 9.55
C GLY A 19 -8.16 -3.13 10.65
N ILE A 20 -7.14 -3.92 10.33
CA ILE A 20 -6.13 -4.36 11.30
C ILE A 20 -5.11 -3.24 11.49
N SER A 21 -4.96 -2.75 12.72
CA SER A 21 -3.94 -1.76 13.00
C SER A 21 -2.55 -2.39 12.99
N TYR A 22 -1.53 -1.56 12.84
CA TYR A 22 -0.14 -2.05 12.92
C TYR A 22 0.16 -2.63 14.30
N GLU A 23 -0.41 -2.06 15.35
CA GLU A 23 -0.24 -2.55 16.71
C GLU A 23 -0.88 -3.93 16.87
N GLU A 24 -2.08 -4.12 16.36
CA GLU A 24 -2.75 -5.42 16.39
C GLU A 24 -1.94 -6.47 15.64
N LYS A 25 -1.41 -6.11 14.47
CA LYS A 25 -0.59 -7.00 13.67
C LYS A 25 0.67 -7.42 14.44
N THR A 26 1.38 -6.47 15.01
CA THR A 26 2.59 -6.72 15.77
C THR A 26 2.31 -7.66 16.95
N LYS A 27 1.26 -7.35 17.71
CA LYS A 27 0.88 -8.18 18.86
C LYS A 27 0.51 -9.60 18.45
N ALA A 28 -0.29 -9.72 17.40
CA ALA A 28 -0.73 -11.03 16.93
C ALA A 28 0.44 -11.86 16.39
N GLN A 29 1.42 -11.21 15.76
CA GLN A 29 2.63 -11.88 15.30
C GLN A 29 3.46 -12.39 16.48
N GLN A 30 3.56 -11.60 17.54
CA GLN A 30 4.25 -12.02 18.76
C GLN A 30 3.57 -13.20 19.44
N ASP A 31 2.24 -13.24 19.41
CA ASP A 31 1.43 -14.28 20.01
C ASP A 31 1.23 -15.49 19.09
N ASN A 32 1.76 -15.48 17.88
CA ASN A 32 1.54 -16.50 16.85
C ASN A 32 0.06 -16.70 16.49
N SER A 33 -0.74 -15.64 16.61
CA SER A 33 -2.18 -15.69 16.32
C SER A 33 -2.58 -14.86 15.10
N TYR A 34 -1.60 -14.39 14.32
CA TYR A 34 -1.89 -13.46 13.22
C TYR A 34 -2.75 -14.10 12.13
N LEU A 35 -2.46 -15.36 11.79
CA LEU A 35 -3.23 -16.06 10.76
C LEU A 35 -4.70 -16.18 11.16
N GLU A 36 -4.96 -16.48 12.41
CA GLU A 36 -6.33 -16.60 12.93
C GLU A 36 -7.05 -15.24 12.90
N LEU A 37 -6.34 -14.17 13.26
CA LEU A 37 -6.87 -12.82 13.18
C LEU A 37 -7.25 -12.45 11.74
N ILE A 38 -6.38 -12.74 10.78
CA ILE A 38 -6.65 -12.49 9.37
C ILE A 38 -7.89 -13.25 8.91
N LYS A 39 -7.99 -14.54 9.22
CA LYS A 39 -9.14 -15.36 8.82
C LYS A 39 -10.44 -14.79 9.36
N LYS A 40 -10.46 -14.40 10.62
CA LYS A 40 -11.64 -13.82 11.25
C LYS A 40 -12.05 -12.51 10.56
N LYS A 41 -11.08 -11.63 10.34
CA LYS A 41 -11.33 -10.34 9.72
C LYS A 41 -11.75 -10.48 8.26
N MET A 42 -11.22 -11.45 7.54
CA MET A 42 -11.61 -11.71 6.16
C MET A 42 -13.07 -12.13 6.05
N ILE A 43 -13.55 -12.96 6.97
CA ILE A 43 -14.95 -13.36 6.99
C ILE A 43 -15.84 -12.13 7.22
N GLU A 44 -15.47 -11.26 8.15
CA GLU A 44 -16.22 -10.05 8.42
C GLU A 44 -16.26 -9.11 7.21
N ALA A 45 -15.10 -8.90 6.56
CA ALA A 45 -14.98 -8.02 5.41
C ALA A 45 -15.76 -8.57 4.21
N ASP A 46 -15.70 -9.88 3.98
CA ASP A 46 -16.44 -10.52 2.89
C ASP A 46 -17.95 -10.38 3.11
N ALA A 47 -18.41 -10.54 4.33
CA ALA A 47 -19.82 -10.35 4.66
C ALA A 47 -20.29 -8.91 4.40
N GLN A 48 -19.38 -7.94 4.50
CA GLN A 48 -19.67 -6.54 4.19
C GLN A 48 -19.46 -6.20 2.72
N GLY A 49 -19.00 -7.16 1.91
CA GLY A 49 -18.77 -6.95 0.50
C GLY A 49 -17.56 -6.08 0.17
N LYS A 50 -16.62 -5.95 1.09
CA LYS A 50 -15.46 -5.09 0.85
C LYS A 50 -14.52 -5.68 -0.19
N ARG A 51 -14.02 -4.82 -1.06
CA ARG A 51 -13.13 -5.20 -2.17
C ARG A 51 -11.95 -4.24 -2.24
N VAL A 52 -10.89 -4.69 -2.88
CA VAL A 52 -9.78 -3.83 -3.26
C VAL A 52 -9.86 -3.63 -4.77
N TYR A 53 -9.78 -2.39 -5.19
CA TYR A 53 -9.86 -2.01 -6.60
C TYR A 53 -8.49 -1.61 -7.09
N ILE A 54 -8.07 -2.19 -8.20
CA ILE A 54 -6.80 -1.86 -8.84
C ILE A 54 -7.12 -1.38 -10.25
N ASN A 55 -6.66 -0.19 -10.57
CA ASN A 55 -6.84 0.39 -11.89
C ASN A 55 -5.48 0.84 -12.40
N SER A 56 -5.11 0.42 -13.60
CA SER A 56 -3.82 0.81 -14.16
C SER A 56 -3.99 1.31 -15.59
N THR A 57 -3.22 2.33 -15.93
CA THR A 57 -3.15 2.88 -17.28
C THR A 57 -1.70 3.09 -17.65
N TYR A 58 -1.40 2.90 -18.93
CA TYR A 58 -0.08 3.18 -19.48
C TYR A 58 -0.26 4.05 -20.72
N ARG A 59 0.23 5.27 -20.66
CA ARG A 59 0.05 6.23 -21.74
C ARG A 59 1.24 7.18 -21.79
N GLY A 60 1.82 7.39 -22.96
CA GLY A 60 2.91 8.34 -23.13
C GLY A 60 4.10 8.05 -22.23
N ASN A 61 4.50 6.79 -22.14
CA ASN A 61 5.59 6.32 -21.26
C ASN A 61 5.34 6.55 -19.77
N THR A 62 4.10 6.79 -19.39
CA THR A 62 3.72 6.97 -17.98
C THR A 62 2.80 5.85 -17.55
N LEU A 63 3.21 5.12 -16.52
CA LEU A 63 2.40 4.12 -15.85
C LEU A 63 1.73 4.75 -14.63
N ARG A 64 0.43 4.59 -14.53
CA ARG A 64 -0.34 5.04 -13.38
C ARG A 64 -1.07 3.85 -12.79
N VAL A 65 -0.85 3.58 -11.52
CA VAL A 65 -1.52 2.48 -10.82
C VAL A 65 -2.28 3.08 -9.64
N GLU A 66 -3.57 2.82 -9.58
CA GLU A 66 -4.41 3.26 -8.48
C GLU A 66 -4.87 2.04 -7.70
N ILE A 67 -4.67 2.07 -6.39
CA ILE A 67 -5.10 1.01 -5.48
C ILE A 67 -6.03 1.63 -4.45
N ARG A 68 -7.27 1.15 -4.42
CA ARG A 68 -8.28 1.67 -3.49
C ARG A 68 -8.88 0.54 -2.69
N ASP A 69 -8.97 0.75 -1.38
CA ASP A 69 -9.70 -0.15 -0.50
C ASP A 69 -10.98 0.52 -0.01
N GLU A 70 -11.78 -0.21 0.75
CA GLU A 70 -13.04 0.29 1.28
C GLU A 70 -13.00 0.49 2.79
N GLY A 71 -11.79 0.67 3.33
CA GLY A 71 -11.60 1.01 4.72
C GLY A 71 -11.84 2.48 5.00
N LYS A 72 -11.59 2.87 6.23
CA LYS A 72 -11.81 4.25 6.69
C LYS A 72 -10.73 5.22 6.22
N GLY A 73 -9.65 4.71 5.67
CA GLY A 73 -8.49 5.53 5.33
C GLY A 73 -7.60 5.77 6.55
N PHE A 74 -6.63 6.63 6.38
CA PHE A 74 -5.70 7.00 7.45
C PHE A 74 -5.19 8.42 7.21
N ASP A 75 -4.59 9.01 8.24
CA ASP A 75 -4.00 10.34 8.11
C ASP A 75 -2.63 10.25 7.42
N PHE A 76 -2.63 10.35 6.10
CA PHE A 76 -1.39 10.26 5.34
C PHE A 76 -0.53 11.52 5.48
N ASN A 77 -1.08 12.61 6.00
CA ASN A 77 -0.28 13.80 6.27
C ASN A 77 0.60 13.64 7.51
N ALA A 78 0.31 12.64 8.35
CA ALA A 78 1.11 12.32 9.51
C ALA A 78 2.24 11.32 9.23
N LEU A 79 2.42 10.89 7.97
CA LEU A 79 3.48 9.97 7.62
C LEU A 79 4.85 10.62 7.83
N PRO A 80 5.83 9.84 8.33
CA PRO A 80 7.19 10.35 8.47
C PRO A 80 7.82 10.58 7.09
N ASP A 81 8.94 11.30 7.08
CA ASP A 81 9.68 11.56 5.85
C ASP A 81 10.20 10.23 5.28
N MET A 82 9.68 9.85 4.14
CA MET A 82 10.03 8.59 3.48
C MET A 82 11.42 8.63 2.82
N SER A 83 12.04 9.81 2.72
CA SER A 83 13.41 9.90 2.24
C SER A 83 14.44 9.58 3.32
N ASP A 84 14.05 9.54 4.58
CA ASP A 84 14.93 9.20 5.70
C ASP A 84 15.02 7.68 5.86
N PRO A 85 16.21 7.08 5.70
CA PRO A 85 16.36 5.63 5.83
C PRO A 85 15.93 5.07 7.19
N GLU A 86 15.97 5.87 8.24
CA GLU A 86 15.53 5.42 9.56
C GLU A 86 14.03 5.06 9.57
N ASN A 87 13.25 5.73 8.76
CA ASN A 87 11.82 5.46 8.66
C ASN A 87 11.51 4.13 7.97
N MET A 88 12.48 3.57 7.23
CA MET A 88 12.32 2.27 6.61
C MET A 88 12.28 1.14 7.65
N ILE A 89 12.86 1.36 8.82
CA ILE A 89 12.89 0.36 9.89
C ILE A 89 11.51 0.21 10.53
N ALA A 90 10.70 1.26 10.51
CA ALA A 90 9.33 1.20 11.02
C ALA A 90 8.51 0.24 10.16
N SER A 91 7.86 -0.73 10.80
CA SER A 91 7.15 -1.79 10.09
C SER A 91 6.04 -1.25 9.18
N HIS A 92 5.49 -0.10 9.50
CA HIS A 92 4.35 0.49 8.77
C HIS A 92 4.74 1.59 7.79
N GLY A 93 6.01 1.81 7.53
CA GLY A 93 6.47 2.76 6.52
C GLY A 93 7.15 2.10 5.33
N ARG A 94 7.44 0.81 5.46
CA ARG A 94 8.31 0.12 4.50
C ARG A 94 7.71 0.04 3.10
N GLY A 95 6.42 -0.24 2.98
CA GLY A 95 5.77 -0.33 1.68
C GLY A 95 5.80 0.99 0.94
N ILE A 96 5.50 2.08 1.65
CA ILE A 96 5.52 3.42 1.07
C ILE A 96 6.94 3.80 0.67
N PHE A 97 7.92 3.49 1.52
CA PHE A 97 9.32 3.74 1.22
C PHE A 97 9.76 3.01 -0.06
N LEU A 98 9.43 1.72 -0.18
CA LEU A 98 9.79 0.94 -1.36
C LEU A 98 9.15 1.51 -2.63
N CYS A 99 7.89 1.92 -2.54
CA CYS A 99 7.24 2.56 -3.68
C CYS A 99 7.89 3.90 -4.04
N SER A 100 8.32 4.66 -3.05
CA SER A 100 8.97 5.96 -3.31
C SER A 100 10.31 5.83 -4.01
N ILE A 101 10.97 4.66 -3.89
CA ILE A 101 12.22 4.39 -4.62
C ILE A 101 11.94 4.15 -6.10
N TYR A 102 10.90 3.40 -6.42
CA TYR A 102 10.63 2.96 -7.79
C TYR A 102 9.67 3.85 -8.56
N PHE A 103 8.75 4.50 -7.86
CA PHE A 103 7.76 5.36 -8.49
C PHE A 103 8.17 6.83 -8.34
N ASP A 104 7.88 7.61 -9.36
CA ASP A 104 8.18 9.03 -9.34
C ASP A 104 7.26 9.79 -8.39
N GLN A 105 6.04 9.30 -8.21
CA GLN A 105 5.08 9.90 -7.29
C GLN A 105 4.27 8.82 -6.59
N VAL A 106 4.00 9.06 -5.31
CA VAL A 106 3.09 8.26 -4.48
C VAL A 106 2.12 9.25 -3.85
N VAL A 107 0.86 9.21 -4.29
CA VAL A 107 -0.13 10.20 -3.88
C VAL A 107 -1.32 9.52 -3.23
N TYR A 108 -1.62 9.90 -1.99
CA TYR A 108 -2.83 9.47 -1.30
C TYR A 108 -3.95 10.46 -1.52
N THR A 109 -5.17 9.95 -1.63
CA THR A 109 -6.38 10.74 -1.78
C THR A 109 -7.22 10.62 -0.52
N GLU A 110 -7.76 11.74 -0.06
CA GLU A 110 -8.67 11.74 1.10
C GLU A 110 -9.80 10.71 0.91
N PRO A 111 -10.17 9.94 1.93
CA PRO A 111 -9.69 9.97 3.31
C PRO A 111 -8.47 9.10 3.60
N GLY A 112 -7.72 8.68 2.59
CA GLY A 112 -6.52 7.87 2.75
C GLY A 112 -6.72 6.39 2.45
N ASN A 113 -7.78 6.04 1.74
CA ASN A 113 -8.06 4.67 1.31
C ASN A 113 -7.75 4.46 -0.18
N CYS A 114 -7.10 5.41 -0.80
CA CYS A 114 -6.72 5.33 -2.22
C CYS A 114 -5.32 5.89 -2.39
N VAL A 115 -4.46 5.11 -3.04
CA VAL A 115 -3.11 5.54 -3.38
C VAL A 115 -2.92 5.44 -4.88
N THR A 116 -2.29 6.47 -5.45
CA THR A 116 -1.93 6.51 -6.87
C THR A 116 -0.41 6.50 -6.98
N LEU A 117 0.11 5.56 -7.75
CA LEU A 117 1.53 5.39 -8.00
C LEU A 117 1.80 5.75 -9.45
N ILE A 118 2.76 6.64 -9.68
CA ILE A 118 3.08 7.12 -11.03
C ILE A 118 4.54 6.84 -11.33
N LYS A 119 4.78 6.18 -12.45
CA LYS A 119 6.12 5.90 -12.96
C LYS A 119 6.24 6.42 -14.38
N ARG A 120 7.23 7.27 -14.60
CA ARG A 120 7.57 7.75 -15.94
C ARG A 120 8.78 6.97 -16.43
N PHE A 121 8.62 6.31 -17.57
CA PHE A 121 9.70 5.52 -18.16
C PHE A 121 10.51 6.39 -19.11
N ASN A 122 11.75 5.97 -19.33
CA ASN A 122 12.62 6.68 -20.26
C ASN A 122 12.05 6.64 -21.66
N SER A 123 12.48 7.62 -22.47
CA SER A 123 12.15 7.65 -23.89
C SER A 123 12.50 6.33 -24.57
N PRO A 124 11.72 5.85 -25.57
CA PRO A 124 12.05 4.64 -26.30
C PRO A 124 13.43 4.64 -26.95
N GLN A 125 14.04 5.81 -27.15
CA GLN A 125 15.38 5.92 -27.71
C GLN A 125 16.47 5.62 -26.69
N GLU A 126 16.16 5.60 -25.41
CA GLU A 126 17.13 5.33 -24.37
C GLU A 126 17.27 3.83 -24.14
N PRO A 127 18.50 3.34 -23.82
CA PRO A 127 18.68 1.94 -23.50
C PRO A 127 17.83 1.52 -22.30
N ARG A 128 17.33 0.32 -22.37
CA ARG A 128 16.55 -0.28 -21.27
C ARG A 128 17.32 -1.44 -20.69
N HIS A 129 17.28 -1.56 -19.43
CA HIS A 129 18.04 -2.58 -18.70
C HIS A 129 17.17 -3.43 -17.82
#